data_d194179db78062c599bbef698ff1b983
#
_entry.id   d194179db78062c599bbef698ff1b983
#
_cell.length_a   1.000
_cell.length_b   1.000
_cell.length_c   1.000
_cell.angle_alpha   90.00
_cell.angle_beta   90.00
_cell.angle_gamma   90.00
#
_symmetry.space_group_name_H-M   'P 1'
#
loop_
_entity.id
_entity.type
_entity.pdbx_description
1 polymer ?
#
loop_
_entity_poly.entity_id
_entity_poly.type
_entity_poly.pdbx_seq_one_letter_code
_entity_poly.pdbx_strand_id
1 'polypeptide(L)'
;MTRLPNRRLLALALAAVTGAPALAQAAEPFTVSDIRVDGLQRISSGTVFTYLPVERGETVTDSKVGETIRALYKTGFFEDVQLDRQGSILVVTVKERPAINKLTVTGNKDIKSDQLLKGLSDIGLTEGGTFDRLSLDRVTQELRRQYNDRGKYTVDITPTVSPLDRNRVDIAIAIKEGKAAKIRHVNIVGTEKYDSKDILEYWESKEHNWASWYRRDDQYSKEKLSGDLEKLNSWYLDRGYVDFSIDSTQVSISPDKRDMFITAGVT
;
A
#
# COMPACT_ATOMS: atom_id res chain seq x y z
N MET A 1 -42.77 -78.72 1.42
CA MET A 1 -41.36 -78.82 1.83
C MET A 1 -40.65 -77.63 1.25
N THR A 2 -40.49 -76.60 2.01
CA THR A 2 -39.47 -75.55 1.72
C THR A 2 -39.38 -74.60 2.92
N ARG A 3 -38.25 -74.68 3.58
CA ARG A 3 -37.93 -73.89 4.80
C ARG A 3 -37.50 -72.50 4.43
N LEU A 4 -38.06 -71.48 5.09
CA LEU A 4 -37.61 -70.09 5.09
C LEU A 4 -36.41 -69.88 6.04
N PRO A 5 -35.36 -69.11 5.69
CA PRO A 5 -34.28 -68.79 6.60
C PRO A 5 -34.53 -67.47 7.36
N ASN A 6 -34.07 -67.54 8.59
CA ASN A 6 -34.11 -66.50 9.63
C ASN A 6 -33.64 -65.07 9.19
N ARG A 7 -34.48 -64.10 9.48
CA ARG A 7 -34.10 -62.67 9.54
C ARG A 7 -33.29 -62.38 10.82
N ARG A 8 -32.02 -62.19 10.71
CA ARG A 8 -31.20 -61.55 11.76
C ARG A 8 -31.34 -60.02 11.67
N LEU A 9 -31.97 -59.46 12.69
CA LEU A 9 -31.99 -57.98 12.93
C LEU A 9 -30.59 -57.54 13.32
N LEU A 10 -29.96 -56.73 12.45
CA LEU A 10 -28.75 -55.95 12.76
C LEU A 10 -29.18 -54.65 13.43
N ALA A 11 -28.98 -54.54 14.74
CA ALA A 11 -29.15 -53.32 15.47
C ALA A 11 -27.93 -52.41 15.16
N LEU A 12 -28.13 -51.34 14.39
CA LEU A 12 -27.14 -50.27 14.20
C LEU A 12 -27.14 -49.40 15.45
N ALA A 13 -26.09 -49.52 16.27
CA ALA A 13 -25.82 -48.56 17.35
C ALA A 13 -25.26 -47.26 16.76
N LEU A 14 -26.09 -46.22 16.73
CA LEU A 14 -25.69 -44.88 16.36
C LEU A 14 -24.97 -44.24 17.56
N ALA A 15 -23.63 -44.23 17.54
CA ALA A 15 -22.82 -43.52 18.53
C ALA A 15 -22.90 -42.02 18.23
N ALA A 16 -23.70 -41.28 18.98
CA ALA A 16 -23.71 -39.81 18.98
C ALA A 16 -22.41 -39.32 19.61
N VAL A 17 -21.47 -38.89 18.77
CA VAL A 17 -20.30 -38.15 19.22
C VAL A 17 -20.77 -36.73 19.57
N THR A 18 -21.07 -36.47 20.83
CA THR A 18 -21.28 -35.14 21.39
C THR A 18 -19.91 -34.47 21.49
N GLY A 19 -19.52 -33.73 20.45
CA GLY A 19 -18.38 -32.81 20.50
C GLY A 19 -18.72 -31.69 21.51
N ALA A 20 -18.20 -31.81 22.74
CA ALA A 20 -18.23 -30.71 23.68
C ALA A 20 -17.42 -29.53 23.06
N PRO A 21 -17.96 -28.32 23.03
CA PRO A 21 -17.13 -27.14 22.63
C PRO A 21 -15.97 -27.07 23.63
N ALA A 22 -14.73 -27.08 23.13
CA ALA A 22 -13.56 -26.76 23.90
C ALA A 22 -13.74 -25.29 24.32
N LEU A 23 -14.15 -25.07 25.56
CA LEU A 23 -14.12 -23.77 26.19
C LEU A 23 -12.64 -23.37 26.17
N ALA A 24 -12.32 -22.32 25.41
CA ALA A 24 -11.02 -21.64 25.51
C ALA A 24 -10.86 -21.22 26.97
N GLN A 25 -10.04 -21.93 27.74
CA GLN A 25 -9.73 -21.57 29.10
C GLN A 25 -8.97 -20.25 29.06
N ALA A 26 -9.59 -19.18 29.58
CA ALA A 26 -8.89 -17.94 29.87
C ALA A 26 -7.70 -18.28 30.76
N ALA A 27 -6.52 -17.73 30.47
CA ALA A 27 -5.34 -18.00 31.26
C ALA A 27 -5.55 -17.44 32.69
N GLU A 28 -5.26 -18.26 33.72
CA GLU A 28 -5.42 -17.80 35.10
C GLU A 28 -4.48 -16.62 35.37
N PRO A 29 -4.96 -15.54 36.01
CA PRO A 29 -4.11 -14.44 36.44
C PRO A 29 -2.95 -14.94 37.32
N PHE A 30 -1.74 -14.40 37.12
CA PHE A 30 -0.58 -14.76 37.92
C PHE A 30 0.27 -13.53 38.23
N THR A 31 0.95 -13.57 39.39
CA THR A 31 1.87 -12.50 39.82
C THR A 31 3.25 -12.74 39.20
N VAL A 32 3.77 -11.73 38.54
CA VAL A 32 5.06 -11.77 37.84
C VAL A 32 6.19 -11.61 38.84
N SER A 33 7.02 -12.65 39.02
CA SER A 33 8.25 -12.56 39.80
C SER A 33 9.43 -11.97 39.02
N ASP A 34 9.47 -12.26 37.72
CA ASP A 34 10.51 -11.77 36.81
C ASP A 34 10.00 -11.66 35.37
N ILE A 35 10.66 -10.84 34.53
CA ILE A 35 10.35 -10.67 33.14
C ILE A 35 11.61 -10.99 32.33
N ARG A 36 11.48 -11.92 31.38
CA ARG A 36 12.54 -12.29 30.44
C ARG A 36 12.13 -11.89 29.05
N VAL A 37 13.08 -11.31 28.30
CA VAL A 37 12.88 -10.94 26.89
C VAL A 37 13.82 -11.77 26.02
N ASP A 38 13.25 -12.56 25.12
CA ASP A 38 13.96 -13.44 24.20
C ASP A 38 13.79 -12.96 22.75
N GLY A 39 14.77 -13.25 21.87
CA GLY A 39 14.72 -12.93 20.44
C GLY A 39 15.32 -11.58 20.05
N LEU A 40 15.88 -10.83 20.98
CA LEU A 40 16.55 -9.57 20.72
C LEU A 40 17.87 -9.78 19.94
N GLN A 41 18.15 -8.89 19.00
CA GLN A 41 19.38 -8.91 18.20
C GLN A 41 20.14 -7.57 18.25
N ARG A 42 19.44 -6.46 18.03
CA ARG A 42 19.99 -5.10 18.00
C ARG A 42 19.44 -4.23 19.12
N ILE A 43 18.20 -4.45 19.51
CA ILE A 43 17.51 -3.69 20.53
C ILE A 43 17.92 -4.23 21.92
N SER A 44 18.24 -3.34 22.86
CA SER A 44 18.56 -3.75 24.21
C SER A 44 17.31 -4.17 24.99
N SER A 45 17.44 -5.11 25.91
CA SER A 45 16.34 -5.47 26.81
C SER A 45 15.84 -4.27 27.63
N GLY A 46 16.74 -3.36 28.01
CA GLY A 46 16.37 -2.12 28.69
C GLY A 46 15.42 -1.24 27.87
N THR A 47 15.64 -1.16 26.55
CA THR A 47 14.72 -0.46 25.66
C THR A 47 13.34 -1.10 25.67
N VAL A 48 13.27 -2.44 25.62
CA VAL A 48 11.98 -3.15 25.67
C VAL A 48 11.26 -2.88 26.97
N PHE A 49 11.96 -2.95 28.11
CA PHE A 49 11.37 -2.66 29.44
C PHE A 49 10.77 -1.26 29.54
N THR A 50 11.31 -0.26 28.84
CA THR A 50 10.73 1.09 28.83
C THR A 50 9.31 1.13 28.24
N TYR A 51 8.99 0.21 27.34
CA TYR A 51 7.68 0.13 26.67
C TYR A 51 6.75 -0.94 27.24
N LEU A 52 7.23 -1.75 28.19
CA LEU A 52 6.40 -2.76 28.85
C LEU A 52 5.50 -2.12 29.90
N PRO A 53 4.16 -2.25 29.79
CA PRO A 53 3.23 -1.76 30.79
C PRO A 53 3.06 -2.74 31.96
N VAL A 54 4.02 -3.65 32.20
CA VAL A 54 4.03 -4.66 33.23
C VAL A 54 5.30 -4.57 34.04
N GLU A 55 5.17 -4.57 35.39
CA GLU A 55 6.31 -4.56 36.33
C GLU A 55 6.37 -5.86 37.15
N ARG A 56 7.53 -6.11 37.77
CA ARG A 56 7.69 -7.21 38.71
C ARG A 56 6.77 -7.00 39.91
N GLY A 57 6.11 -8.04 40.37
CA GLY A 57 5.12 -8.00 41.47
C GLY A 57 3.70 -7.68 41.01
N GLU A 58 3.51 -7.31 39.77
CA GLU A 58 2.18 -7.05 39.20
C GLU A 58 1.46 -8.36 38.82
N THR A 59 0.13 -8.35 38.93
CA THR A 59 -0.71 -9.46 38.50
C THR A 59 -1.07 -9.29 37.02
N VAL A 60 -0.65 -10.24 36.18
CA VAL A 60 -0.95 -10.25 34.72
C VAL A 60 -2.24 -11.00 34.49
N THR A 61 -3.16 -10.34 33.81
CA THR A 61 -4.43 -10.85 33.29
C THR A 61 -4.39 -10.91 31.77
N ASP A 62 -5.35 -11.57 31.12
CA ASP A 62 -5.45 -11.60 29.66
C ASP A 62 -5.55 -10.20 29.05
N SER A 63 -6.25 -9.28 29.73
CA SER A 63 -6.32 -7.88 29.32
C SER A 63 -4.94 -7.22 29.32
N LYS A 64 -4.14 -7.49 30.35
CA LYS A 64 -2.77 -6.94 30.50
C LYS A 64 -1.82 -7.54 29.47
N VAL A 65 -1.97 -8.82 29.14
CA VAL A 65 -1.24 -9.47 28.02
C VAL A 65 -1.54 -8.76 26.70
N GLY A 66 -2.82 -8.53 26.40
CA GLY A 66 -3.20 -7.83 25.17
C GLY A 66 -2.71 -6.37 25.14
N GLU A 67 -2.71 -5.66 26.27
CA GLU A 67 -2.14 -4.31 26.40
C GLU A 67 -0.63 -4.32 26.10
N THR A 68 0.10 -5.26 26.68
CA THR A 68 1.55 -5.41 26.52
C THR A 68 1.92 -5.70 25.06
N ILE A 69 1.22 -6.62 24.42
CA ILE A 69 1.43 -6.94 23.01
C ILE A 69 1.21 -5.68 22.14
N ARG A 70 0.10 -4.97 22.34
CA ARG A 70 -0.19 -3.73 21.58
C ARG A 70 0.85 -2.64 21.82
N ALA A 71 1.32 -2.48 23.07
CA ALA A 71 2.34 -1.49 23.40
C ALA A 71 3.65 -1.77 22.67
N LEU A 72 4.11 -3.03 22.62
CA LEU A 72 5.31 -3.42 21.89
C LEU A 72 5.16 -3.30 20.38
N TYR A 73 4.03 -3.72 19.79
CA TYR A 73 3.78 -3.52 18.35
C TYR A 73 3.74 -2.03 17.97
N LYS A 74 3.21 -1.16 18.84
CA LYS A 74 3.13 0.28 18.60
C LYS A 74 4.50 0.94 18.45
N THR A 75 5.57 0.34 19.01
CA THR A 75 6.94 0.84 18.84
C THR A 75 7.43 0.75 17.40
N GLY A 76 6.85 -0.14 16.59
CA GLY A 76 7.29 -0.44 15.23
C GLY A 76 8.57 -1.28 15.15
N PHE A 77 9.17 -1.67 16.28
CA PHE A 77 10.44 -2.40 16.30
C PHE A 77 10.30 -3.87 15.97
N PHE A 78 9.14 -4.45 16.20
CA PHE A 78 8.93 -5.90 16.14
C PHE A 78 8.01 -6.32 15.02
N GLU A 79 8.40 -7.40 14.35
CA GLU A 79 7.58 -8.11 13.38
C GLU A 79 6.58 -9.02 14.08
N ASP A 80 7.02 -9.66 15.17
CA ASP A 80 6.20 -10.54 16.00
C ASP A 80 6.50 -10.36 17.50
N VAL A 81 5.47 -10.51 18.32
CA VAL A 81 5.51 -10.41 19.78
C VAL A 81 4.62 -11.49 20.37
N GLN A 82 5.21 -12.35 21.18
CA GLN A 82 4.50 -13.41 21.91
C GLN A 82 4.79 -13.27 23.41
N LEU A 83 3.77 -13.48 24.21
CA LEU A 83 3.89 -13.51 25.66
C LEU A 83 3.52 -14.89 26.19
N ASP A 84 4.45 -15.50 26.92
CA ASP A 84 4.27 -16.81 27.51
C ASP A 84 4.50 -16.76 29.02
N ARG A 85 3.89 -17.69 29.77
CA ARG A 85 4.09 -17.87 31.18
C ARG A 85 4.99 -19.08 31.45
N GLN A 86 6.09 -18.87 32.15
CA GLN A 86 6.94 -19.96 32.68
C GLN A 86 6.95 -19.90 34.23
N GLY A 87 6.01 -20.62 34.88
CA GLY A 87 5.81 -20.52 36.31
C GLY A 87 5.31 -19.12 36.71
N SER A 88 6.12 -18.35 37.42
CA SER A 88 5.87 -16.95 37.79
C SER A 88 6.68 -15.94 36.94
N ILE A 89 7.37 -16.42 35.90
CA ILE A 89 8.13 -15.58 34.97
C ILE A 89 7.28 -15.28 33.74
N LEU A 90 7.21 -13.99 33.39
CA LEU A 90 6.65 -13.55 32.12
C LEU A 90 7.74 -13.58 31.05
N VAL A 91 7.58 -14.39 30.01
CA VAL A 91 8.50 -14.49 28.89
C VAL A 91 7.94 -13.71 27.72
N VAL A 92 8.67 -12.70 27.29
CA VAL A 92 8.34 -11.86 26.12
C VAL A 92 9.25 -12.29 24.98
N THR A 93 8.72 -13.05 24.04
CA THR A 93 9.46 -13.47 22.84
C THR A 93 9.16 -12.51 21.71
N VAL A 94 10.21 -11.92 21.15
CA VAL A 94 10.07 -10.93 20.09
C VAL A 94 10.87 -11.32 18.84
N LYS A 95 10.37 -10.92 17.67
CA LYS A 95 11.10 -10.96 16.40
C LYS A 95 11.32 -9.52 15.96
N GLU A 96 12.57 -9.05 16.00
CA GLU A 96 12.89 -7.69 15.57
C GLU A 96 12.73 -7.51 14.07
N ARG A 97 12.17 -6.36 13.66
CA ARG A 97 12.25 -5.91 12.26
C ARG A 97 13.69 -5.55 11.89
N PRO A 98 14.16 -5.89 10.70
CA PRO A 98 15.48 -5.46 10.25
C PRO A 98 15.61 -3.94 10.20
N ALA A 99 16.84 -3.42 10.34
CA ALA A 99 17.10 -2.02 10.05
C ALA A 99 17.52 -1.83 8.60
N ILE A 100 17.09 -0.73 8.01
CA ILE A 100 17.50 -0.33 6.67
C ILE A 100 18.93 0.20 6.75
N ASN A 101 19.87 -0.52 6.14
CA ASN A 101 21.28 -0.11 6.07
C ASN A 101 21.48 0.89 4.92
N LYS A 102 20.93 0.60 3.75
CA LYS A 102 21.03 1.44 2.56
C LYS A 102 19.72 1.42 1.77
N LEU A 103 19.34 2.58 1.26
CA LEU A 103 18.20 2.75 0.37
C LEU A 103 18.64 3.38 -0.94
N THR A 104 18.49 2.66 -2.05
CA THR A 104 18.92 3.11 -3.37
C THR A 104 17.76 3.11 -4.34
N VAL A 105 17.62 4.19 -5.11
CA VAL A 105 16.65 4.29 -6.21
C VAL A 105 17.43 4.52 -7.50
N THR A 106 17.10 3.77 -8.54
CA THR A 106 17.79 3.85 -9.84
C THR A 106 16.81 3.83 -11.00
N GLY A 107 17.22 4.41 -12.15
CA GLY A 107 16.44 4.40 -13.38
C GLY A 107 15.35 5.48 -13.46
N ASN A 108 15.16 6.25 -12.43
CA ASN A 108 14.25 7.39 -12.36
C ASN A 108 14.86 8.61 -13.09
N LYS A 109 14.26 9.00 -14.19
CA LYS A 109 14.69 10.16 -15.01
C LYS A 109 13.75 11.34 -14.88
N ASP A 110 12.44 11.09 -14.80
CA ASP A 110 11.41 12.12 -14.74
C ASP A 110 11.20 12.67 -13.32
N ILE A 111 11.42 11.83 -12.32
CA ILE A 111 11.33 12.24 -10.91
C ILE A 111 12.75 12.21 -10.33
N LYS A 112 13.20 13.32 -9.78
CA LYS A 112 14.55 13.41 -9.21
C LYS A 112 14.72 12.49 -8.00
N SER A 113 15.91 11.91 -7.86
CA SER A 113 16.19 10.95 -6.77
C SER A 113 16.03 11.56 -5.38
N ASP A 114 16.38 12.84 -5.19
CA ASP A 114 16.20 13.55 -3.92
C ASP A 114 14.73 13.71 -3.54
N GLN A 115 13.86 13.98 -4.51
CA GLN A 115 12.41 14.03 -4.30
C GLN A 115 11.85 12.66 -3.93
N LEU A 116 12.29 11.60 -4.63
CA LEU A 116 11.87 10.23 -4.33
C LEU A 116 12.32 9.81 -2.94
N LEU A 117 13.59 10.00 -2.60
CA LEU A 117 14.15 9.64 -1.29
C LEU A 117 13.47 10.40 -0.15
N LYS A 118 13.15 11.69 -0.36
CA LYS A 118 12.38 12.47 0.60
C LYS A 118 10.99 11.87 0.80
N GLY A 119 10.25 11.60 -0.26
CA GLY A 119 8.93 10.98 -0.18
C GLY A 119 8.97 9.60 0.49
N LEU A 120 10.02 8.81 0.26
CA LEU A 120 10.24 7.53 0.93
C LEU A 120 10.48 7.72 2.44
N SER A 121 11.27 8.73 2.81
CA SER A 121 11.53 9.08 4.21
C SER A 121 10.28 9.52 4.95
N ASP A 122 9.41 10.32 4.31
CA ASP A 122 8.17 10.83 4.91
C ASP A 122 7.19 9.71 5.31
N ILE A 123 7.31 8.53 4.69
CA ILE A 123 6.51 7.34 4.99
C ILE A 123 7.28 6.28 5.79
N GLY A 124 8.44 6.64 6.33
CA GLY A 124 9.24 5.80 7.23
C GLY A 124 10.24 4.87 6.54
N LEU A 125 10.38 4.93 5.20
CA LEU A 125 11.41 4.19 4.47
C LEU A 125 12.67 5.06 4.35
N THR A 126 13.55 4.98 5.35
CA THR A 126 14.79 5.76 5.40
C THR A 126 15.93 4.92 5.96
N GLU A 127 17.16 5.26 5.59
CA GLU A 127 18.36 4.61 6.15
C GLU A 127 18.40 4.80 7.66
N GLY A 128 18.74 3.75 8.38
CA GLY A 128 18.69 3.68 9.85
C GLY A 128 17.30 3.41 10.42
N GLY A 129 16.24 3.51 9.63
CA GLY A 129 14.87 3.19 10.02
C GLY A 129 14.61 1.69 10.08
N THR A 130 13.44 1.33 10.57
CA THR A 130 12.98 -0.06 10.66
C THR A 130 12.34 -0.49 9.35
N PHE A 131 12.74 -1.64 8.82
CA PHE A 131 12.15 -2.17 7.60
C PHE A 131 10.82 -2.87 7.88
N ASP A 132 9.79 -2.45 7.12
CA ASP A 132 8.49 -3.10 7.06
C ASP A 132 8.12 -3.43 5.62
N ARG A 133 7.82 -4.70 5.34
CA ARG A 133 7.48 -5.16 4.00
C ARG A 133 6.25 -4.47 3.44
N LEU A 134 5.21 -4.30 4.27
CA LEU A 134 3.97 -3.65 3.85
C LEU A 134 4.21 -2.18 3.47
N SER A 135 5.13 -1.50 4.15
CA SER A 135 5.51 -0.13 3.81
C SER A 135 6.19 -0.07 2.45
N LEU A 136 7.10 -1.01 2.13
CA LEU A 136 7.74 -1.10 0.82
C LEU A 136 6.72 -1.37 -0.30
N ASP A 137 5.75 -2.26 -0.07
CA ASP A 137 4.71 -2.56 -1.05
C ASP A 137 3.81 -1.34 -1.31
N ARG A 138 3.39 -0.61 -0.26
CA ARG A 138 2.62 0.64 -0.39
C ARG A 138 3.39 1.70 -1.17
N VAL A 139 4.66 1.88 -0.88
CA VAL A 139 5.56 2.78 -1.61
C VAL A 139 5.62 2.43 -3.08
N THR A 140 5.82 1.16 -3.39
CA THR A 140 5.89 0.69 -4.77
C THR A 140 4.61 1.01 -5.55
N GLN A 141 3.44 0.85 -4.90
CA GLN A 141 2.16 1.22 -5.51
C GLN A 141 2.01 2.73 -5.68
N GLU A 142 2.43 3.52 -4.69
CA GLU A 142 2.39 4.99 -4.78
C GLU A 142 3.31 5.52 -5.90
N LEU A 143 4.53 5.00 -6.01
CA LEU A 143 5.44 5.34 -7.10
C LEU A 143 4.81 4.99 -8.46
N ARG A 144 4.19 3.81 -8.59
CA ARG A 144 3.49 3.41 -9.82
C ARG A 144 2.37 4.39 -10.17
N ARG A 145 1.59 4.83 -9.17
CA ARG A 145 0.54 5.83 -9.37
C ARG A 145 1.11 7.16 -9.87
N GLN A 146 2.20 7.64 -9.25
CA GLN A 146 2.85 8.89 -9.67
C GLN A 146 3.38 8.84 -11.10
N TYR A 147 3.90 7.71 -11.55
CA TYR A 147 4.31 7.52 -12.94
C TYR A 147 3.11 7.42 -13.88
N ASN A 148 2.03 6.77 -13.47
CA ASN A 148 0.79 6.72 -14.25
C ASN A 148 0.17 8.11 -14.42
N ASP A 149 0.18 8.95 -13.37
CA ASP A 149 -0.29 10.35 -13.44
C ASP A 149 0.53 11.20 -14.44
N ARG A 150 1.76 10.77 -14.74
CA ARG A 150 2.62 11.33 -15.81
C ARG A 150 2.49 10.60 -17.14
N GLY A 151 1.46 9.77 -17.28
CA GLY A 151 1.20 9.02 -18.53
C GLY A 151 2.10 7.80 -18.75
N LYS A 152 2.95 7.43 -17.78
CA LYS A 152 3.89 6.30 -17.93
C LYS A 152 3.28 4.98 -17.44
N TYR A 153 2.28 4.49 -18.15
CA TYR A 153 1.51 3.29 -17.76
C TYR A 153 2.26 1.97 -17.93
N THR A 154 3.42 2.00 -18.59
CA THR A 154 4.29 0.83 -18.77
C THR A 154 5.47 0.83 -17.79
N VAL A 155 5.41 1.66 -16.76
CA VAL A 155 6.45 1.70 -15.72
C VAL A 155 6.57 0.34 -15.03
N ASP A 156 7.80 -0.14 -14.91
CA ASP A 156 8.15 -1.31 -14.12
C ASP A 156 9.00 -0.87 -12.91
N ILE A 157 8.52 -1.20 -11.73
CA ILE A 157 9.15 -0.84 -10.46
C ILE A 157 9.43 -2.14 -9.72
N THR A 158 10.69 -2.46 -9.57
CA THR A 158 11.15 -3.71 -8.97
C THR A 158 11.94 -3.41 -7.69
N PRO A 159 11.33 -3.56 -6.50
CA PRO A 159 12.06 -3.47 -5.24
C PRO A 159 12.80 -4.79 -4.97
N THR A 160 14.03 -4.68 -4.51
CA THR A 160 14.87 -5.80 -4.06
C THR A 160 15.32 -5.54 -2.63
N VAL A 161 15.13 -6.52 -1.76
CA VAL A 161 15.57 -6.48 -0.36
C VAL A 161 16.66 -7.53 -0.17
N SER A 162 17.85 -7.08 0.19
CA SER A 162 19.01 -7.92 0.41
C SER A 162 19.33 -8.00 1.90
N PRO A 163 19.19 -9.16 2.55
CA PRO A 163 19.51 -9.32 3.96
C PRO A 163 21.03 -9.20 4.19
N LEU A 164 21.37 -8.57 5.31
CA LEU A 164 22.74 -8.38 5.79
C LEU A 164 22.89 -8.90 7.22
N ASP A 165 24.13 -9.06 7.65
CA ASP A 165 24.43 -9.41 9.03
C ASP A 165 23.85 -8.41 10.04
N ARG A 166 23.64 -8.87 11.27
CA ARG A 166 23.12 -8.08 12.40
C ARG A 166 21.73 -7.52 12.16
N ASN A 167 20.84 -8.34 11.58
CA ASN A 167 19.44 -7.99 11.31
C ASN A 167 19.28 -6.65 10.57
N ARG A 168 20.00 -6.48 9.46
CA ARG A 168 19.93 -5.31 8.57
C ARG A 168 19.52 -5.75 7.16
N VAL A 169 19.05 -4.79 6.38
CA VAL A 169 18.72 -4.99 4.96
C VAL A 169 19.20 -3.81 4.13
N ASP A 170 19.63 -4.10 2.90
CA ASP A 170 19.73 -3.11 1.84
C ASP A 170 18.47 -3.19 0.96
N ILE A 171 17.96 -2.02 0.59
CA ILE A 171 16.81 -1.90 -0.29
C ILE A 171 17.25 -1.20 -1.57
N ALA A 172 17.01 -1.83 -2.70
CA ALA A 172 17.21 -1.24 -4.01
C ALA A 172 15.89 -1.22 -4.77
N ILE A 173 15.47 -0.04 -5.24
CA ILE A 173 14.27 0.15 -6.05
C ILE A 173 14.73 0.49 -7.47
N ALA A 174 14.62 -0.48 -8.38
CA ALA A 174 14.92 -0.30 -9.79
C ALA A 174 13.66 0.14 -10.54
N ILE A 175 13.76 1.26 -11.26
CA ILE A 175 12.65 1.83 -12.02
C ILE A 175 12.97 1.79 -13.51
N LYS A 176 12.08 1.20 -14.30
CA LYS A 176 12.08 1.31 -15.75
C LYS A 176 10.85 2.12 -16.13
N GLU A 177 11.03 3.41 -16.36
CA GLU A 177 9.92 4.34 -16.52
C GLU A 177 9.02 4.07 -17.73
N GLY A 178 9.57 3.51 -18.80
CA GLY A 178 8.86 3.37 -20.06
C GLY A 178 8.70 4.72 -20.79
N LYS A 179 7.82 4.74 -21.79
CA LYS A 179 7.46 5.96 -22.52
C LYS A 179 6.11 6.47 -22.03
N ALA A 180 5.94 7.78 -22.02
CA ALA A 180 4.63 8.38 -21.77
C ALA A 180 3.66 8.05 -22.92
N ALA A 181 2.40 7.77 -22.57
CA ALA A 181 1.34 7.61 -23.53
C ALA A 181 1.09 8.94 -24.26
N LYS A 182 0.79 8.87 -25.56
CA LYS A 182 0.56 10.03 -26.42
C LYS A 182 -0.93 10.32 -26.54
N ILE A 183 -1.28 11.59 -26.46
CA ILE A 183 -2.65 12.02 -26.69
C ILE A 183 -2.95 11.90 -28.19
N ARG A 184 -3.86 11.02 -28.54
CA ARG A 184 -4.29 10.80 -29.92
C ARG A 184 -5.48 11.65 -30.29
N HIS A 185 -6.38 11.85 -29.35
CA HIS A 185 -7.60 12.60 -29.59
C HIS A 185 -8.09 13.27 -28.32
N VAL A 186 -8.50 14.53 -28.46
CA VAL A 186 -9.18 15.31 -27.44
C VAL A 186 -10.53 15.73 -28.00
N ASN A 187 -11.60 15.33 -27.32
CA ASN A 187 -12.97 15.62 -27.71
C ASN A 187 -13.67 16.41 -26.62
N ILE A 188 -14.36 17.50 -27.00
CA ILE A 188 -15.24 18.25 -26.12
C ILE A 188 -16.65 18.07 -26.68
N VAL A 189 -17.56 17.53 -25.86
CA VAL A 189 -18.94 17.22 -26.23
C VAL A 189 -19.90 18.13 -25.45
N GLY A 190 -20.91 18.64 -26.13
CA GLY A 190 -21.89 19.57 -25.52
C GLY A 190 -21.65 21.03 -25.90
N THR A 191 -20.62 21.34 -26.70
CA THR A 191 -20.39 22.70 -27.19
C THR A 191 -21.32 23.00 -28.38
N GLU A 192 -22.40 23.73 -28.15
CA GLU A 192 -23.33 24.09 -29.25
C GLU A 192 -22.92 25.37 -29.98
N LYS A 193 -22.27 26.33 -29.29
CA LYS A 193 -21.97 27.67 -29.84
C LYS A 193 -20.57 27.85 -30.39
N TYR A 194 -19.62 27.05 -29.94
CA TYR A 194 -18.22 27.20 -30.31
C TYR A 194 -17.64 25.92 -30.87
N ASP A 195 -16.78 26.03 -31.87
CA ASP A 195 -16.04 24.87 -32.37
C ASP A 195 -15.05 24.38 -31.27
N SER A 196 -15.05 23.09 -31.02
CA SER A 196 -14.11 22.48 -30.08
C SER A 196 -12.65 22.78 -30.43
N LYS A 197 -12.33 23.02 -31.70
CA LYS A 197 -10.99 23.38 -32.15
C LYS A 197 -10.52 24.72 -31.59
N ASP A 198 -11.41 25.72 -31.56
CA ASP A 198 -11.10 27.05 -31.04
C ASP A 198 -10.77 27.01 -29.55
N ILE A 199 -11.43 26.13 -28.81
CA ILE A 199 -11.23 25.92 -27.39
C ILE A 199 -9.91 25.17 -27.15
N LEU A 200 -9.67 24.10 -27.92
CA LEU A 200 -8.47 23.26 -27.79
C LEU A 200 -7.19 23.98 -28.17
N GLU A 201 -7.26 25.13 -28.87
CA GLU A 201 -6.11 25.95 -29.16
C GLU A 201 -5.43 26.49 -27.89
N TYR A 202 -6.19 26.73 -26.82
CA TYR A 202 -5.70 27.24 -25.53
C TYR A 202 -5.20 26.14 -24.57
N TRP A 203 -5.40 24.86 -24.91
CA TRP A 203 -4.97 23.75 -24.07
C TRP A 203 -3.47 23.47 -24.19
N GLU A 204 -2.85 23.02 -23.11
CA GLU A 204 -1.47 22.53 -23.11
C GLU A 204 -1.37 21.09 -23.62
N SER A 205 -2.42 20.30 -23.37
CA SER A 205 -2.56 18.94 -23.87
C SER A 205 -2.92 18.96 -25.35
N LYS A 206 -1.98 18.66 -26.21
CA LYS A 206 -2.18 18.68 -27.67
C LYS A 206 -2.26 17.26 -28.23
N GLU A 207 -3.04 17.10 -29.30
CA GLU A 207 -3.01 15.88 -30.10
C GLU A 207 -1.62 15.69 -30.75
N HIS A 208 -1.22 14.43 -30.88
CA HIS A 208 0.06 14.10 -31.50
C HIS A 208 0.13 14.61 -32.94
N ASN A 209 1.15 15.42 -33.24
CA ASN A 209 1.43 15.94 -34.56
C ASN A 209 2.95 15.89 -34.88
N TRP A 210 3.35 16.26 -36.08
CA TRP A 210 4.74 16.21 -36.52
C TRP A 210 5.71 17.06 -35.67
N ALA A 211 5.23 18.14 -35.02
CA ALA A 211 6.05 19.01 -34.17
C ALA A 211 6.15 18.51 -32.71
N SER A 212 5.32 17.55 -32.31
CA SER A 212 5.28 17.00 -30.95
C SER A 212 6.57 16.27 -30.56
N TRP A 213 7.37 15.81 -31.53
CA TRP A 213 8.68 15.21 -31.25
C TRP A 213 9.63 16.20 -30.55
N TYR A 214 9.47 17.50 -30.80
CA TYR A 214 10.27 18.56 -30.19
C TYR A 214 9.58 19.17 -28.95
N ARG A 215 8.27 19.45 -29.04
CA ARG A 215 7.50 20.17 -28.02
C ARG A 215 7.10 19.27 -26.83
N ARG A 216 6.93 17.98 -27.05
CA ARG A 216 6.40 16.99 -26.09
C ARG A 216 5.04 17.39 -25.49
N ASP A 217 4.26 18.16 -26.26
CA ASP A 217 2.92 18.63 -25.90
C ASP A 217 1.85 17.55 -26.04
N ASP A 218 2.18 16.47 -26.76
CA ASP A 218 1.35 15.28 -26.95
C ASP A 218 1.46 14.25 -25.82
N GLN A 219 2.32 14.48 -24.81
CA GLN A 219 2.46 13.56 -23.70
C GLN A 219 1.39 13.83 -22.66
N TYR A 220 0.63 12.77 -22.30
CA TYR A 220 -0.39 12.87 -21.27
C TYR A 220 0.23 13.19 -19.90
N SER A 221 -0.41 14.10 -19.19
CA SER A 221 -0.18 14.38 -17.78
C SER A 221 -1.51 14.75 -17.13
N LYS A 222 -1.83 14.14 -16.01
CA LYS A 222 -3.04 14.44 -15.25
C LYS A 222 -3.06 15.90 -14.78
N GLU A 223 -1.90 16.44 -14.41
CA GLU A 223 -1.75 17.82 -13.98
C GLU A 223 -2.07 18.80 -15.11
N LYS A 224 -1.50 18.58 -16.32
CA LYS A 224 -1.82 19.38 -17.50
C LYS A 224 -3.31 19.34 -17.84
N LEU A 225 -3.90 18.13 -17.85
CA LEU A 225 -5.33 17.98 -18.12
C LEU A 225 -6.17 18.75 -17.11
N SER A 226 -5.85 18.70 -15.81
CA SER A 226 -6.56 19.48 -14.80
C SER A 226 -6.47 20.98 -15.07
N GLY A 227 -5.28 21.50 -15.41
CA GLY A 227 -5.08 22.89 -15.79
C GLY A 227 -5.84 23.28 -17.07
N ASP A 228 -5.92 22.38 -18.05
CA ASP A 228 -6.68 22.60 -19.28
C ASP A 228 -8.19 22.66 -19.03
N LEU A 229 -8.72 21.82 -18.13
CA LEU A 229 -10.11 21.86 -17.71
C LEU A 229 -10.45 23.16 -16.95
N GLU A 230 -9.54 23.67 -16.11
CA GLU A 230 -9.69 24.96 -15.46
C GLU A 230 -9.70 26.11 -16.47
N LYS A 231 -8.81 26.07 -17.49
CA LYS A 231 -8.82 27.03 -18.60
C LYS A 231 -10.13 26.97 -19.40
N LEU A 232 -10.65 25.78 -19.63
CA LEU A 232 -11.94 25.60 -20.30
C LEU A 232 -13.07 26.31 -19.51
N ASN A 233 -13.13 26.07 -18.20
CA ASN A 233 -14.13 26.70 -17.33
C ASN A 233 -13.97 28.23 -17.36
N SER A 234 -12.77 28.78 -17.19
CA SER A 234 -12.49 30.21 -17.24
C SER A 234 -12.85 30.80 -18.59
N TRP A 235 -12.56 30.11 -19.69
CA TRP A 235 -12.86 30.57 -21.05
C TRP A 235 -14.34 30.80 -21.31
N TYR A 236 -15.23 29.94 -20.74
CA TYR A 236 -16.69 30.11 -20.85
C TYR A 236 -17.18 31.21 -19.88
N LEU A 237 -16.71 31.25 -18.65
CA LEU A 237 -17.09 32.29 -17.67
C LEU A 237 -16.75 33.69 -18.15
N ASP A 238 -15.58 33.88 -18.74
CA ASP A 238 -15.12 35.19 -19.32
C ASP A 238 -16.01 35.68 -20.47
N ARG A 239 -16.76 34.75 -21.08
CA ARG A 239 -17.73 35.06 -22.16
C ARG A 239 -19.17 35.18 -21.68
N GLY A 240 -19.36 35.15 -20.34
CA GLY A 240 -20.65 35.38 -19.69
C GLY A 240 -21.50 34.14 -19.50
N TYR A 241 -20.95 32.95 -19.73
CA TYR A 241 -21.64 31.66 -19.48
C TYR A 241 -21.50 31.26 -18.01
N VAL A 242 -22.26 31.89 -17.13
CA VAL A 242 -22.15 31.71 -15.67
C VAL A 242 -22.67 30.34 -15.19
N ASP A 243 -23.48 29.68 -15.98
CA ASP A 243 -24.07 28.36 -15.67
C ASP A 243 -23.22 27.22 -16.32
N PHE A 244 -22.10 27.56 -16.97
CA PHE A 244 -21.26 26.57 -17.59
C PHE A 244 -20.71 25.57 -16.56
N SER A 245 -20.81 24.29 -16.88
CA SER A 245 -20.22 23.22 -16.06
C SER A 245 -19.53 22.16 -16.91
N ILE A 246 -18.53 21.51 -16.31
CA ILE A 246 -17.90 20.32 -16.87
C ILE A 246 -18.52 19.13 -16.15
N ASP A 247 -19.40 18.41 -16.84
CA ASP A 247 -20.19 17.32 -16.24
C ASP A 247 -19.40 16.02 -16.11
N SER A 248 -18.51 15.78 -17.05
CA SER A 248 -17.71 14.55 -17.06
C SER A 248 -16.37 14.74 -17.76
N THR A 249 -15.36 14.03 -17.29
CA THR A 249 -14.07 13.92 -17.96
C THR A 249 -13.70 12.43 -18.03
N GLN A 250 -13.63 11.91 -19.23
CA GLN A 250 -13.24 10.52 -19.48
C GLN A 250 -11.87 10.48 -20.13
N VAL A 251 -10.98 9.68 -19.53
CA VAL A 251 -9.66 9.40 -20.08
C VAL A 251 -9.56 7.90 -20.32
N SER A 252 -9.40 7.50 -21.57
CA SER A 252 -9.22 6.11 -21.95
C SER A 252 -7.85 5.87 -22.55
N ILE A 253 -7.32 4.67 -22.33
CA ILE A 253 -6.01 4.26 -22.80
C ILE A 253 -6.14 3.06 -23.73
N SER A 254 -5.33 3.04 -24.78
CA SER A 254 -5.25 1.88 -25.69
C SER A 254 -4.73 0.62 -24.97
N PRO A 255 -5.06 -0.59 -25.43
CA PRO A 255 -4.62 -1.84 -24.80
C PRO A 255 -3.09 -1.97 -24.69
N ASP A 256 -2.34 -1.38 -25.61
CA ASP A 256 -0.88 -1.36 -25.61
C ASP A 256 -0.28 -0.24 -24.74
N LYS A 257 -1.14 0.55 -24.08
CA LYS A 257 -0.78 1.66 -23.17
C LYS A 257 0.07 2.77 -23.81
N ARG A 258 -0.07 2.97 -25.12
CA ARG A 258 0.70 3.97 -25.85
C ARG A 258 -0.11 5.21 -26.22
N ASP A 259 -1.41 5.06 -26.37
CA ASP A 259 -2.31 6.09 -26.88
C ASP A 259 -3.40 6.43 -25.86
N MET A 260 -3.66 7.71 -25.71
CA MET A 260 -4.68 8.27 -24.82
C MET A 260 -5.74 9.00 -25.60
N PHE A 261 -6.98 8.85 -25.16
CA PHE A 261 -8.16 9.52 -25.70
C PHE A 261 -8.85 10.24 -24.55
N ILE A 262 -9.07 11.54 -24.71
CA ILE A 262 -9.67 12.41 -23.69
C ILE A 262 -11.01 12.89 -24.21
N THR A 263 -12.06 12.78 -23.38
CA THR A 263 -13.38 13.33 -23.69
C THR A 263 -13.87 14.13 -22.50
N ALA A 264 -14.16 15.40 -22.70
CA ALA A 264 -14.79 16.29 -21.73
C ALA A 264 -16.24 16.56 -22.16
N GLY A 265 -17.20 16.21 -21.32
CA GLY A 265 -18.60 16.55 -21.49
C GLY A 265 -18.91 17.86 -20.75
N VAL A 266 -19.55 18.81 -21.44
CA VAL A 266 -19.86 20.13 -20.90
C VAL A 266 -21.34 20.48 -21.14
N THR A 267 -21.87 21.33 -20.26
CA THR A 267 -23.26 21.85 -20.35
C THR A 267 -23.25 23.35 -20.17
#